data_d63739ec2a9a3cb0c0f5a7689ef9456a
#
_entry.id   d63739ec2a9a3cb0c0f5a7689ef9456a
#
_cell.length_a   1.000
_cell.length_b   1.000
_cell.length_c   1.000
_cell.angle_alpha   90.00
_cell.angle_beta   90.00
_cell.angle_gamma   90.00
#
_symmetry.space_group_name_H-M   'P 1'
#
loop_
_entity.id
_entity.type
_entity.pdbx_description
1 polymer ?
#
loop_
_entity_poly.entity_id
_entity_poly.type
_entity_poly.pdbx_seq_one_letter_code
_entity_poly.pdbx_strand_id
1 'polypeptide(L)'
;MSERKRVAVIGAGIFGLSIAIALKDRGYEVTVFDRSQYDVNGYDPAAEDVQAASVDHNKIFRASYGQKLHYQRLAFESREAWVSEDEKHGLELFVNSGMLRVQPSEHLGALEKETLANMQRDGLRDTQFVKGDPVDCERAGELGWKDKILSFEIPGSSGKSYGAVLDSTAGFIRCSLACAHYQELAADKGVKFYFGQQGTVTSLIKTASSVEPGKEKITGLETENGLVHHADSVVIAAGSFSTQILPDLSYHLESSAGSLATFKIEESDTELWNKYSPERFPIMTWKSVPRDISGKDTGSIYVLPRTPEGLVKIGYRGIKWTNFKPAPHGTPFTQDGQWSVPLPAEKCSLIPEPAIYAIKQFVSIFLPEFDGTPFFSTKLCWYTDSLDNSFVIDHVPDYAERSAFVCTGGSGHGAKFLPILGEHAADIFQNGDQSSSFMREFWRWRPDVTRRNGLEEGPGGPRDISHR
;
A
#
# COMPACT_ATOMS: atom_id res chain seq x y z
N MET A 1 -37.63 -3.68 -16.71
CA MET A 1 -36.38 -3.83 -15.92
C MET A 1 -35.75 -2.45 -15.87
N SER A 2 -35.47 -1.90 -14.68
CA SER A 2 -34.76 -0.62 -14.61
C SER A 2 -33.36 -0.82 -15.24
N GLU A 3 -32.93 0.14 -16.04
CA GLU A 3 -31.59 0.14 -16.63
C GLU A 3 -30.54 0.07 -15.50
N ARG A 4 -29.58 -0.82 -15.63
CA ARG A 4 -28.52 -0.98 -14.62
C ARG A 4 -27.64 0.27 -14.66
N LYS A 5 -27.34 0.85 -13.51
CA LYS A 5 -26.41 1.99 -13.43
C LYS A 5 -25.00 1.56 -13.85
N ARG A 6 -24.38 2.35 -14.71
CA ARG A 6 -23.03 2.15 -15.24
C ARG A 6 -22.02 2.85 -14.36
N VAL A 7 -20.99 2.13 -13.94
CA VAL A 7 -19.88 2.67 -13.14
C VAL A 7 -18.58 2.45 -13.88
N ALA A 8 -17.83 3.53 -14.11
CA ALA A 8 -16.49 3.50 -14.62
C ALA A 8 -15.50 3.56 -13.45
N VAL A 9 -14.58 2.61 -13.36
CA VAL A 9 -13.51 2.58 -12.34
C VAL A 9 -12.18 2.88 -13.00
N ILE A 10 -11.47 3.90 -12.53
CA ILE A 10 -10.17 4.30 -13.08
C ILE A 10 -9.08 3.75 -12.17
N GLY A 11 -8.34 2.77 -12.68
CA GLY A 11 -7.28 2.02 -12.00
C GLY A 11 -7.65 0.56 -11.76
N ALA A 12 -6.85 -0.37 -12.25
CA ALA A 12 -6.97 -1.82 -12.06
C ALA A 12 -5.99 -2.34 -10.98
N GLY A 13 -5.64 -1.50 -10.00
CA GLY A 13 -4.84 -1.90 -8.84
C GLY A 13 -5.71 -2.44 -7.70
N ILE A 14 -5.11 -2.61 -6.52
CA ILE A 14 -5.74 -3.15 -5.30
C ILE A 14 -7.12 -2.54 -5.02
N PHE A 15 -7.21 -1.22 -5.00
CA PHE A 15 -8.46 -0.52 -4.67
C PHE A 15 -9.51 -0.67 -5.77
N GLY A 16 -9.07 -0.50 -7.03
CA GLY A 16 -9.98 -0.57 -8.17
C GLY A 16 -10.55 -1.97 -8.41
N LEU A 17 -9.73 -3.02 -8.31
CA LEU A 17 -10.20 -4.41 -8.44
C LEU A 17 -11.17 -4.76 -7.32
N SER A 18 -10.84 -4.42 -6.08
CA SER A 18 -11.67 -4.70 -4.92
C SER A 18 -13.06 -4.07 -5.05
N ILE A 19 -13.14 -2.76 -5.34
CA ILE A 19 -14.43 -2.08 -5.48
C ILE A 19 -15.20 -2.50 -6.74
N ALA A 20 -14.50 -2.82 -7.84
CA ALA A 20 -15.15 -3.24 -9.07
C ALA A 20 -15.92 -4.56 -8.90
N ILE A 21 -15.33 -5.54 -8.20
CA ILE A 21 -15.97 -6.81 -7.86
C ILE A 21 -17.21 -6.55 -6.99
N ALA A 22 -17.04 -5.79 -5.91
CA ALA A 22 -18.13 -5.53 -4.97
C ALA A 22 -19.30 -4.75 -5.58
N LEU A 23 -19.04 -3.80 -6.47
CA LEU A 23 -20.09 -3.08 -7.22
C LEU A 23 -20.79 -4.00 -8.22
N LYS A 24 -20.03 -4.88 -8.88
CA LYS A 24 -20.61 -5.87 -9.81
C LYS A 24 -21.58 -6.82 -9.10
N ASP A 25 -21.19 -7.32 -7.92
CA ASP A 25 -22.01 -8.21 -7.09
C ASP A 25 -23.28 -7.50 -6.60
N ARG A 26 -23.26 -6.16 -6.50
CA ARG A 26 -24.43 -5.31 -6.19
C ARG A 26 -25.28 -4.93 -7.42
N GLY A 27 -24.95 -5.50 -8.58
CA GLY A 27 -25.77 -5.39 -9.80
C GLY A 27 -25.46 -4.18 -10.69
N TYR A 28 -24.36 -3.46 -10.45
CA TYR A 28 -23.92 -2.41 -11.36
C TYR A 28 -23.32 -2.98 -12.66
N GLU A 29 -23.38 -2.21 -13.74
CA GLU A 29 -22.57 -2.45 -14.92
C GLU A 29 -21.22 -1.77 -14.73
N VAL A 30 -20.15 -2.56 -14.51
CA VAL A 30 -18.82 -2.05 -14.14
C VAL A 30 -17.87 -2.19 -15.32
N THR A 31 -17.14 -1.10 -15.60
CA THR A 31 -16.04 -1.08 -16.56
C THR A 31 -14.81 -0.48 -15.89
N VAL A 32 -13.68 -1.18 -15.95
CA VAL A 32 -12.39 -0.76 -15.38
C VAL A 32 -11.46 -0.28 -16.47
N PHE A 33 -10.78 0.83 -16.22
CA PHE A 33 -9.83 1.47 -17.13
C PHE A 33 -8.46 1.56 -16.47
N ASP A 34 -7.40 1.08 -17.10
CA ASP A 34 -6.03 1.27 -16.65
C ASP A 34 -5.08 1.50 -17.81
N ARG A 35 -4.11 2.39 -17.61
CA ARG A 35 -3.09 2.70 -18.62
C ARG A 35 -2.09 1.57 -18.85
N SER A 36 -1.90 0.68 -17.87
CA SER A 36 -1.01 -0.47 -17.98
C SER A 36 -1.70 -1.61 -18.73
N GLN A 37 -0.92 -2.42 -19.46
CA GLN A 37 -1.42 -3.53 -20.27
C GLN A 37 -1.41 -4.84 -19.46
N TYR A 38 -2.22 -4.90 -18.41
CA TYR A 38 -2.24 -6.08 -17.51
C TYR A 38 -2.76 -7.35 -18.15
N ASP A 39 -3.51 -7.24 -19.23
CA ASP A 39 -3.91 -8.35 -20.10
C ASP A 39 -2.74 -8.98 -20.88
N VAL A 40 -1.65 -8.23 -21.05
CA VAL A 40 -0.42 -8.67 -21.73
C VAL A 40 0.66 -9.08 -20.73
N ASN A 41 0.91 -8.26 -19.71
CA ASN A 41 2.02 -8.45 -18.76
C ASN A 41 1.64 -9.15 -17.44
N GLY A 42 0.36 -9.43 -17.19
CA GLY A 42 -0.09 -10.20 -16.03
C GLY A 42 0.33 -9.61 -14.67
N TYR A 43 0.45 -8.29 -14.54
CA TYR A 43 1.00 -7.61 -13.35
C TYR A 43 2.47 -7.96 -13.06
N ASP A 44 3.29 -8.21 -14.07
CA ASP A 44 4.69 -8.57 -13.89
C ASP A 44 5.46 -7.49 -13.11
N PRO A 45 6.03 -7.81 -11.93
CA PRO A 45 6.80 -6.87 -11.13
C PRO A 45 8.10 -6.40 -11.79
N ALA A 46 8.60 -7.16 -12.78
CA ALA A 46 9.79 -6.83 -13.56
C ALA A 46 9.49 -5.89 -14.74
N ALA A 47 8.21 -5.62 -15.05
CA ALA A 47 7.84 -4.69 -16.12
C ALA A 47 8.32 -3.26 -15.78
N GLU A 48 9.19 -2.73 -16.64
CA GLU A 48 9.83 -1.42 -16.40
C GLU A 48 8.90 -0.23 -16.63
N ASP A 49 7.85 -0.42 -17.45
CA ASP A 49 6.85 0.59 -17.79
C ASP A 49 5.72 0.72 -16.75
N VAL A 50 5.66 -0.16 -15.75
CA VAL A 50 4.59 -0.18 -14.76
C VAL A 50 5.02 0.48 -13.45
N GLN A 51 4.30 1.54 -13.07
CA GLN A 51 4.56 2.33 -11.86
C GLN A 51 3.54 2.08 -10.73
N ALA A 52 2.59 1.17 -10.91
CA ALA A 52 1.57 0.90 -9.91
C ALA A 52 2.15 0.28 -8.64
N ALA A 53 1.77 0.81 -7.47
CA ALA A 53 2.16 0.22 -6.18
C ALA A 53 1.65 -1.21 -5.99
N SER A 54 0.63 -1.61 -6.73
CA SER A 54 0.05 -2.96 -6.74
C SER A 54 0.93 -3.97 -7.46
N VAL A 55 1.80 -3.53 -8.37
CA VAL A 55 2.71 -4.38 -9.14
C VAL A 55 4.02 -4.52 -8.37
N ASP A 56 4.07 -5.59 -7.57
CA ASP A 56 5.19 -5.89 -6.68
C ASP A 56 5.15 -7.38 -6.31
N HIS A 57 6.29 -8.00 -6.13
CA HIS A 57 6.39 -9.41 -5.75
C HIS A 57 5.60 -9.72 -4.46
N ASN A 58 5.80 -8.88 -3.44
CA ASN A 58 5.19 -9.09 -2.12
C ASN A 58 4.95 -7.77 -1.37
N LYS A 59 3.95 -7.76 -0.50
CA LYS A 59 3.61 -6.64 0.39
C LYS A 59 3.37 -7.14 1.80
N ILE A 60 3.86 -6.41 2.79
CA ILE A 60 3.69 -6.76 4.20
C ILE A 60 2.20 -6.84 4.55
N PHE A 61 1.81 -7.95 5.17
CA PHE A 61 0.57 -8.10 5.91
C PHE A 61 0.88 -8.04 7.40
N ARG A 62 0.24 -7.14 8.11
CA ARG A 62 0.22 -7.11 9.58
C ARG A 62 -1.15 -6.68 10.08
N ALA A 63 -1.61 -7.27 11.18
CA ALA A 63 -2.86 -6.91 11.83
C ALA A 63 -2.64 -6.11 13.14
N SER A 64 -1.47 -6.22 13.75
CA SER A 64 -1.13 -5.46 14.95
C SER A 64 -0.96 -3.97 14.65
N TYR A 65 -1.83 -3.14 15.24
CA TYR A 65 -1.78 -1.68 15.17
C TYR A 65 -1.70 -1.10 16.59
N GLY A 66 -0.97 0.02 16.74
CA GLY A 66 -0.95 0.77 17.99
C GLY A 66 -2.26 1.57 18.18
N GLN A 67 -2.29 2.80 17.62
CA GLN A 67 -3.42 3.72 17.87
C GLN A 67 -4.60 3.54 16.91
N LYS A 68 -4.39 3.00 15.72
CA LYS A 68 -5.45 2.85 14.69
C LYS A 68 -6.19 1.51 14.84
N LEU A 69 -6.95 1.35 15.90
CA LEU A 69 -7.65 0.10 16.25
C LEU A 69 -8.68 -0.34 15.20
N HIS A 70 -9.32 0.60 14.52
CA HIS A 70 -10.20 0.31 13.39
C HIS A 70 -9.46 -0.42 12.25
N TYR A 71 -8.20 -0.07 11.99
CA TYR A 71 -7.38 -0.83 11.03
C TYR A 71 -6.92 -2.18 11.58
N GLN A 72 -6.76 -2.34 12.89
CA GLN A 72 -6.51 -3.66 13.50
C GLN A 72 -7.69 -4.59 13.25
N ARG A 73 -8.91 -4.15 13.55
CA ARG A 73 -10.15 -4.89 13.28
C ARG A 73 -10.26 -5.25 11.79
N LEU A 74 -10.11 -4.26 10.90
CA LEU A 74 -10.17 -4.46 9.45
C LEU A 74 -9.10 -5.45 8.96
N ALA A 75 -7.89 -5.43 9.56
CA ALA A 75 -6.82 -6.33 9.16
C ALA A 75 -7.07 -7.79 9.57
N PHE A 76 -7.71 -8.04 10.72
CA PHE A 76 -8.13 -9.40 11.08
C PHE A 76 -9.24 -9.91 10.18
N GLU A 77 -10.26 -9.10 9.87
CA GLU A 77 -11.27 -9.43 8.87
C GLU A 77 -10.62 -9.77 7.51
N SER A 78 -9.65 -8.96 7.09
CA SER A 78 -8.92 -9.22 5.84
C SER A 78 -8.07 -10.50 5.89
N ARG A 79 -7.50 -10.83 7.06
CA ARG A 79 -6.71 -12.06 7.21
C ARG A 79 -7.57 -13.31 7.01
N GLU A 80 -8.75 -13.32 7.62
CA GLU A 80 -9.71 -14.40 7.44
C GLU A 80 -10.14 -14.55 5.97
N ALA A 81 -10.38 -13.43 5.30
CA ALA A 81 -10.73 -13.41 3.89
C ALA A 81 -9.60 -13.92 2.98
N TRP A 82 -8.32 -13.57 3.27
CA TRP A 82 -7.18 -14.10 2.54
C TRP A 82 -7.03 -15.62 2.69
N VAL A 83 -7.15 -16.13 3.93
CA VAL A 83 -7.08 -17.57 4.20
C VAL A 83 -8.21 -18.32 3.46
N SER A 84 -9.43 -17.79 3.53
CA SER A 84 -10.57 -18.37 2.82
C SER A 84 -10.40 -18.35 1.29
N GLU A 85 -9.82 -17.28 0.74
CA GLU A 85 -9.55 -17.16 -0.70
C GLU A 85 -8.50 -18.17 -1.16
N ASP A 86 -7.42 -18.33 -0.40
CA ASP A 86 -6.38 -19.32 -0.67
C ASP A 86 -6.92 -20.75 -0.60
N GLU A 87 -7.70 -21.10 0.43
CA GLU A 87 -8.33 -22.41 0.57
C GLU A 87 -9.30 -22.72 -0.58
N LYS A 88 -10.13 -21.75 -0.95
CA LYS A 88 -11.14 -21.90 -1.99
C LYS A 88 -10.55 -22.17 -3.38
N HIS A 89 -9.42 -21.53 -3.69
CA HIS A 89 -8.83 -21.57 -5.02
C HIS A 89 -7.55 -22.40 -5.10
N GLY A 90 -7.07 -22.98 -3.98
CA GLY A 90 -5.82 -23.74 -3.93
C GLY A 90 -4.59 -22.87 -4.20
N LEU A 91 -4.64 -21.60 -3.76
CA LEU A 91 -3.59 -20.61 -3.94
C LEU A 91 -2.80 -20.41 -2.65
N GLU A 92 -1.72 -19.66 -2.74
CA GLU A 92 -0.93 -19.15 -1.62
C GLU A 92 -0.66 -17.66 -1.85
N LEU A 93 -1.72 -16.85 -1.81
CA LEU A 93 -1.65 -15.39 -1.96
C LEU A 93 -1.18 -14.72 -0.67
N PHE A 94 -1.60 -15.28 0.48
CA PHE A 94 -1.16 -14.87 1.81
C PHE A 94 -0.20 -15.90 2.39
N VAL A 95 1.04 -15.48 2.65
CA VAL A 95 2.08 -16.32 3.26
C VAL A 95 2.28 -15.89 4.71
N ASN A 96 1.92 -16.75 5.67
CA ASN A 96 2.06 -16.49 7.09
C ASN A 96 3.50 -16.74 7.57
N SER A 97 4.43 -15.86 7.21
CA SER A 97 5.84 -15.96 7.59
C SER A 97 6.17 -15.41 8.98
N GLY A 98 5.22 -14.76 9.63
CA GLY A 98 5.47 -13.94 10.81
C GLY A 98 6.16 -12.62 10.50
N MET A 99 6.20 -11.72 11.49
CA MET A 99 6.88 -10.43 11.37
C MET A 99 7.62 -10.08 12.67
N LEU A 100 8.94 -9.98 12.59
CA LEU A 100 9.80 -9.56 13.70
C LEU A 100 9.95 -8.03 13.68
N ARG A 101 9.44 -7.36 14.70
CA ARG A 101 9.53 -5.92 14.88
C ARG A 101 10.71 -5.58 15.78
N VAL A 102 11.84 -5.24 15.17
CA VAL A 102 13.09 -4.92 15.86
C VAL A 102 13.09 -3.47 16.30
N GLN A 103 13.43 -3.23 17.55
CA GLN A 103 13.49 -1.91 18.18
C GLN A 103 14.83 -1.20 17.88
N PRO A 104 14.95 0.12 18.13
CA PRO A 104 16.23 0.84 17.96
C PRO A 104 17.23 0.56 19.10
N SER A 105 16.84 -0.13 20.16
CA SER A 105 17.65 -0.45 21.34
C SER A 105 17.29 -1.83 21.90
N GLU A 106 17.88 -2.20 23.03
CA GLU A 106 17.54 -3.42 23.76
C GLU A 106 16.12 -3.41 24.40
N HIS A 107 15.49 -2.24 24.48
CA HIS A 107 14.20 -2.06 25.15
C HIS A 107 13.05 -1.83 24.15
N LEU A 108 11.85 -2.27 24.54
CA LEU A 108 10.64 -1.98 23.77
C LEU A 108 10.24 -0.51 23.94
N GLY A 109 10.05 0.18 22.83
CA GLY A 109 9.54 1.56 22.80
C GLY A 109 8.05 1.65 23.15
N ALA A 110 7.56 2.88 23.38
CA ALA A 110 6.18 3.14 23.81
C ALA A 110 5.14 2.57 22.83
N LEU A 111 5.33 2.80 21.53
CA LEU A 111 4.41 2.28 20.50
C LEU A 111 4.34 0.75 20.49
N GLU A 112 5.46 0.06 20.73
CA GLU A 112 5.48 -1.40 20.77
C GLU A 112 4.75 -1.93 22.02
N LYS A 113 4.94 -1.28 23.17
CA LYS A 113 4.21 -1.59 24.40
C LYS A 113 2.70 -1.38 24.24
N GLU A 114 2.30 -0.28 23.59
CA GLU A 114 0.90 0.01 23.27
C GLU A 114 0.32 -1.06 22.32
N THR A 115 1.09 -1.47 21.30
CA THR A 115 0.68 -2.54 20.39
C THR A 115 0.45 -3.85 21.13
N LEU A 116 1.35 -4.26 22.05
CA LEU A 116 1.18 -5.45 22.88
C LEU A 116 -0.05 -5.35 23.78
N ALA A 117 -0.29 -4.18 24.40
CA ALA A 117 -1.45 -3.95 25.23
C ALA A 117 -2.77 -4.06 24.45
N ASN A 118 -2.79 -3.55 23.22
CA ASN A 118 -3.95 -3.67 22.35
C ASN A 118 -4.20 -5.13 21.91
N MET A 119 -3.15 -5.86 21.56
CA MET A 119 -3.26 -7.29 21.25
C MET A 119 -3.76 -8.10 22.47
N GLN A 120 -3.30 -7.75 23.67
CA GLN A 120 -3.79 -8.39 24.92
C GLN A 120 -5.27 -8.09 25.18
N ARG A 121 -5.68 -6.82 25.02
CA ARG A 121 -7.10 -6.42 25.20
C ARG A 121 -8.02 -7.20 24.23
N ASP A 122 -7.56 -7.43 23.00
CA ASP A 122 -8.33 -8.13 21.98
C ASP A 122 -8.17 -9.67 22.04
N GLY A 123 -7.57 -10.21 23.12
CA GLY A 123 -7.40 -11.66 23.36
C GLY A 123 -6.32 -12.31 22.49
N LEU A 124 -5.44 -11.53 21.90
CA LEU A 124 -4.45 -11.98 20.91
C LEU A 124 -2.99 -11.88 21.41
N ARG A 125 -2.79 -11.72 22.75
CA ARG A 125 -1.45 -11.60 23.33
C ARG A 125 -0.57 -12.82 23.04
N ASP A 126 -1.17 -14.00 22.97
CA ASP A 126 -0.46 -15.26 22.75
C ASP A 126 0.12 -15.40 21.34
N THR A 127 -0.30 -14.55 20.41
CA THR A 127 0.27 -14.47 19.06
C THR A 127 1.52 -13.57 18.98
N GLN A 128 1.88 -12.89 20.08
CA GLN A 128 2.98 -11.95 20.14
C GLN A 128 4.08 -12.51 21.06
N PHE A 129 5.30 -12.62 20.55
CA PHE A 129 6.43 -13.20 21.28
C PHE A 129 7.51 -12.14 21.49
N VAL A 130 7.68 -11.73 22.76
CA VAL A 130 8.71 -10.76 23.15
C VAL A 130 10.05 -11.49 23.28
N LYS A 131 11.04 -11.05 22.52
CA LYS A 131 12.38 -11.59 22.60
C LYS A 131 12.99 -11.39 23.99
N GLY A 132 13.48 -12.47 24.59
CA GLY A 132 14.06 -12.45 25.92
C GLY A 132 13.07 -12.60 27.08
N ASP A 133 11.75 -12.61 26.81
CA ASP A 133 10.77 -13.02 27.81
C ASP A 133 10.71 -14.56 27.87
N PRO A 134 10.96 -15.19 29.05
CA PRO A 134 11.03 -16.65 29.13
C PRO A 134 9.73 -17.35 28.76
N VAL A 135 8.59 -16.79 29.16
CA VAL A 135 7.24 -17.37 28.90
C VAL A 135 6.93 -17.30 27.39
N ASP A 136 7.21 -16.15 26.78
CA ASP A 136 7.00 -15.97 25.34
C ASP A 136 7.94 -16.86 24.51
N CYS A 137 9.19 -17.03 24.95
CA CYS A 137 10.18 -17.88 24.26
C CYS A 137 9.82 -19.37 24.35
N GLU A 138 9.29 -19.84 25.51
CA GLU A 138 8.80 -21.20 25.69
C GLU A 138 7.61 -21.45 24.77
N ARG A 139 6.59 -20.58 24.83
CA ARG A 139 5.39 -20.66 23.98
C ARG A 139 5.74 -20.61 22.48
N ALA A 140 6.70 -19.77 22.09
CA ALA A 140 7.20 -19.73 20.72
C ALA A 140 7.83 -21.07 20.29
N GLY A 141 8.51 -21.75 21.23
CA GLY A 141 9.06 -23.10 20.99
C GLY A 141 7.97 -24.13 20.75
N GLU A 142 6.97 -24.15 21.62
CA GLU A 142 5.82 -25.08 21.51
C GLU A 142 5.03 -24.90 20.20
N LEU A 143 4.90 -23.64 19.73
CA LEU A 143 4.14 -23.30 18.54
C LEU A 143 5.00 -23.23 17.24
N GLY A 144 6.29 -23.58 17.30
CA GLY A 144 7.17 -23.63 16.13
C GLY A 144 7.66 -22.26 15.63
N TRP A 145 7.58 -21.21 16.46
CA TRP A 145 7.98 -19.84 16.10
C TRP A 145 9.36 -19.43 16.60
N LYS A 146 10.00 -20.27 17.45
CA LYS A 146 11.25 -19.91 18.14
C LYS A 146 12.38 -19.49 17.20
N ASP A 147 12.57 -20.22 16.10
CA ASP A 147 13.66 -19.98 15.15
C ASP A 147 13.47 -18.66 14.38
N LYS A 148 12.26 -18.09 14.38
CA LYS A 148 11.95 -16.79 13.79
C LYS A 148 12.14 -15.60 14.73
N ILE A 149 12.46 -15.85 16.01
CA ILE A 149 12.87 -14.82 16.96
C ILE A 149 14.37 -14.57 16.79
N LEU A 150 14.74 -13.95 15.68
CA LEU A 150 16.13 -13.68 15.34
C LEU A 150 16.78 -12.74 16.34
N SER A 151 18.12 -12.89 16.53
CA SER A 151 18.89 -12.06 17.44
C SER A 151 20.00 -11.34 16.68
N PHE A 152 20.13 -10.05 16.92
CA PHE A 152 21.15 -9.20 16.30
C PHE A 152 21.82 -8.35 17.37
N GLU A 153 23.16 -8.27 17.31
CA GLU A 153 23.93 -7.45 18.23
C GLU A 153 23.81 -5.97 17.88
N ILE A 154 23.80 -5.13 18.90
CA ILE A 154 23.85 -3.68 18.74
C ILE A 154 25.32 -3.29 18.48
N PRO A 155 25.63 -2.65 17.33
CA PRO A 155 27.01 -2.27 17.02
C PRO A 155 27.66 -1.43 18.12
N GLY A 156 28.87 -1.83 18.51
CA GLY A 156 29.65 -1.13 19.53
C GLY A 156 29.22 -1.37 20.98
N SER A 157 28.25 -2.23 21.25
CA SER A 157 27.83 -2.61 22.61
C SER A 157 28.04 -4.10 22.84
N SER A 158 29.09 -4.44 23.56
CA SER A 158 29.46 -5.82 23.85
C SER A 158 28.34 -6.60 24.53
N GLY A 159 27.85 -7.67 23.88
CA GLY A 159 26.86 -8.60 24.43
C GLY A 159 25.42 -8.09 24.49
N LYS A 160 25.11 -6.90 23.97
CA LYS A 160 23.76 -6.39 23.90
C LYS A 160 23.10 -6.68 22.57
N SER A 161 21.85 -7.11 22.58
CA SER A 161 21.06 -7.31 21.38
C SER A 161 19.83 -6.41 21.34
N TYR A 162 19.38 -6.11 20.11
CA TYR A 162 18.13 -5.36 19.91
C TYR A 162 16.94 -6.09 20.55
N GLY A 163 16.06 -5.34 21.23
CA GLY A 163 14.74 -5.80 21.62
C GLY A 163 13.88 -6.05 20.39
N ALA A 164 13.02 -7.04 20.45
CA ALA A 164 12.14 -7.36 19.33
C ALA A 164 10.85 -8.04 19.81
N VAL A 165 9.81 -7.98 18.98
CA VAL A 165 8.57 -8.74 19.14
C VAL A 165 8.24 -9.44 17.83
N LEU A 166 8.04 -10.75 17.87
CA LEU A 166 7.52 -11.53 16.76
C LEU A 166 6.00 -11.57 16.81
N ASP A 167 5.36 -11.20 15.72
CA ASP A 167 3.91 -11.31 15.49
C ASP A 167 3.64 -12.50 14.57
N SER A 168 3.09 -13.58 15.11
CA SER A 168 2.80 -14.79 14.34
C SER A 168 1.56 -14.69 13.45
N THR A 169 0.74 -13.64 13.61
CA THR A 169 -0.42 -13.40 12.74
C THR A 169 -0.06 -12.70 11.45
N ALA A 170 1.15 -12.15 11.38
CA ALA A 170 1.66 -11.38 10.25
C ALA A 170 2.31 -12.25 9.19
N GLY A 171 2.56 -11.65 8.05
CA GLY A 171 3.17 -12.28 6.89
C GLY A 171 3.17 -11.32 5.71
N PHE A 172 3.10 -11.83 4.51
CA PHE A 172 3.01 -11.01 3.30
C PHE A 172 1.97 -11.55 2.31
N ILE A 173 1.51 -10.68 1.43
CA ILE A 173 0.71 -11.06 0.27
C ILE A 173 1.59 -11.06 -0.97
N ARG A 174 1.40 -12.00 -1.88
CA ARG A 174 1.99 -12.04 -3.22
C ARG A 174 1.20 -11.07 -4.11
N CYS A 175 1.60 -9.80 -4.07
CA CYS A 175 0.76 -8.68 -4.49
C CYS A 175 0.38 -8.74 -5.97
N SER A 176 1.36 -8.95 -6.87
CA SER A 176 1.10 -9.08 -8.31
C SER A 176 0.20 -10.28 -8.63
N LEU A 177 0.49 -11.43 -8.04
CA LEU A 177 -0.31 -12.65 -8.21
C LEU A 177 -1.75 -12.43 -7.70
N ALA A 178 -1.89 -11.76 -6.56
CA ALA A 178 -3.21 -11.41 -6.03
C ALA A 178 -3.98 -10.47 -6.95
N CYS A 179 -3.32 -9.46 -7.54
CA CYS A 179 -3.98 -8.57 -8.51
C CYS A 179 -4.41 -9.31 -9.77
N ALA A 180 -3.57 -10.20 -10.32
CA ALA A 180 -3.92 -11.02 -11.47
C ALA A 180 -5.14 -11.91 -11.19
N HIS A 181 -5.13 -12.63 -10.06
CA HIS A 181 -6.26 -13.45 -9.62
C HIS A 181 -7.56 -12.63 -9.47
N TYR A 182 -7.49 -11.46 -8.83
CA TYR A 182 -8.69 -10.62 -8.64
C TYR A 182 -9.16 -9.99 -9.96
N GLN A 183 -8.27 -9.74 -10.92
CA GLN A 183 -8.68 -9.33 -12.27
C GLN A 183 -9.46 -10.45 -12.98
N GLU A 184 -8.98 -11.70 -12.91
CA GLU A 184 -9.68 -12.87 -13.45
C GLU A 184 -11.05 -13.04 -12.79
N LEU A 185 -11.13 -13.01 -11.45
CA LEU A 185 -12.41 -13.06 -10.73
C LEU A 185 -13.38 -11.96 -11.16
N ALA A 186 -12.89 -10.74 -11.36
CA ALA A 186 -13.72 -9.63 -11.83
C ALA A 186 -14.22 -9.87 -13.27
N ALA A 187 -13.36 -10.36 -14.16
CA ALA A 187 -13.71 -10.67 -15.54
C ALA A 187 -14.77 -11.80 -15.61
N ASP A 188 -14.60 -12.86 -14.81
CA ASP A 188 -15.56 -13.97 -14.72
C ASP A 188 -16.95 -13.52 -14.23
N LYS A 189 -16.98 -12.49 -13.35
CA LYS A 189 -18.23 -11.85 -12.94
C LYS A 189 -18.82 -10.93 -14.02
N GLY A 190 -18.10 -10.69 -15.12
CA GLY A 190 -18.52 -9.85 -16.24
C GLY A 190 -18.21 -8.36 -16.01
N VAL A 191 -17.17 -8.02 -15.27
CA VAL A 191 -16.54 -6.69 -15.31
C VAL A 191 -15.79 -6.56 -16.64
N LYS A 192 -15.97 -5.42 -17.31
CA LYS A 192 -15.25 -5.11 -18.56
C LYS A 192 -13.95 -4.39 -18.22
N PHE A 193 -12.89 -4.67 -19.00
CA PHE A 193 -11.60 -4.02 -18.84
C PHE A 193 -11.15 -3.36 -20.14
N TYR A 194 -10.57 -2.17 -20.02
CA TYR A 194 -9.84 -1.47 -21.06
C TYR A 194 -8.42 -1.15 -20.56
N PHE A 195 -7.41 -1.56 -21.29
CA PHE A 195 -6.00 -1.41 -20.93
C PHE A 195 -5.21 -0.64 -21.99
N GLY A 196 -4.02 -0.14 -21.62
CA GLY A 196 -3.15 0.61 -22.52
C GLY A 196 -3.84 1.89 -23.02
N GLN A 197 -3.70 2.21 -24.29
CA GLN A 197 -4.31 3.42 -24.90
C GLN A 197 -5.84 3.46 -24.78
N GLN A 198 -6.50 2.31 -24.79
CA GLN A 198 -7.95 2.22 -24.59
C GLN A 198 -8.36 2.43 -23.13
N GLY A 199 -7.44 2.23 -22.18
CA GLY A 199 -7.67 2.37 -20.75
C GLY A 199 -7.01 3.60 -20.13
N THR A 200 -6.14 4.30 -20.86
CA THR A 200 -5.50 5.55 -20.41
C THR A 200 -6.51 6.69 -20.44
N VAL A 201 -7.02 7.06 -19.28
CA VAL A 201 -7.99 8.14 -19.14
C VAL A 201 -7.28 9.49 -19.26
N THR A 202 -7.72 10.32 -20.20
CA THR A 202 -7.17 11.65 -20.49
C THR A 202 -8.01 12.78 -19.90
N SER A 203 -9.34 12.60 -19.82
CA SER A 203 -10.23 13.60 -19.25
C SER A 203 -11.51 12.98 -18.68
N LEU A 204 -12.13 13.70 -17.73
CA LEU A 204 -13.47 13.42 -17.24
C LEU A 204 -14.48 14.31 -17.96
N ILE A 205 -15.59 13.72 -18.42
CA ILE A 205 -16.64 14.45 -19.11
C ILE A 205 -17.59 15.00 -18.07
N LYS A 206 -17.69 16.32 -18.02
CA LYS A 206 -18.49 17.06 -17.05
C LYS A 206 -19.63 17.80 -17.75
N THR A 207 -20.78 17.84 -17.12
CA THR A 207 -21.96 18.61 -17.58
C THR A 207 -22.57 19.33 -16.39
N ALA A 208 -23.27 20.45 -16.62
CA ALA A 208 -24.04 21.10 -15.57
C ALA A 208 -25.14 20.17 -15.08
N SER A 209 -25.31 20.05 -13.75
CA SER A 209 -26.41 19.26 -13.20
C SER A 209 -27.76 19.99 -13.34
N SER A 210 -28.77 19.25 -13.78
CA SER A 210 -30.15 19.72 -13.77
C SER A 210 -30.84 19.54 -12.41
N VAL A 211 -30.26 18.71 -11.54
CA VAL A 211 -30.83 18.37 -10.22
C VAL A 211 -30.24 19.23 -9.11
N GLU A 212 -28.93 19.53 -9.18
CA GLU A 212 -28.21 20.36 -8.20
C GLU A 212 -27.64 21.60 -8.93
N PRO A 213 -28.40 22.71 -9.02
CA PRO A 213 -27.96 23.90 -9.72
C PRO A 213 -26.65 24.45 -9.18
N GLY A 214 -25.70 24.80 -10.06
CA GLY A 214 -24.40 25.33 -9.70
C GLY A 214 -23.32 24.26 -9.50
N LYS A 215 -23.65 22.97 -9.52
CA LYS A 215 -22.68 21.88 -9.53
C LYS A 215 -22.54 21.23 -10.90
N GLU A 216 -21.36 20.72 -11.17
CA GLU A 216 -21.10 19.82 -12.30
C GLU A 216 -21.43 18.38 -11.93
N LYS A 217 -21.81 17.60 -12.93
CA LYS A 217 -21.95 16.14 -12.86
C LYS A 217 -20.96 15.51 -13.81
N ILE A 218 -20.26 14.45 -13.36
CA ILE A 218 -19.45 13.62 -14.23
C ILE A 218 -20.36 12.61 -14.94
N THR A 219 -20.31 12.59 -16.27
CA THR A 219 -21.17 11.76 -17.13
C THR A 219 -20.38 10.72 -17.92
N GLY A 220 -19.07 10.64 -17.71
CA GLY A 220 -18.19 9.70 -18.37
C GLY A 220 -16.74 10.14 -18.36
N LEU A 221 -15.96 9.51 -19.19
CA LEU A 221 -14.53 9.78 -19.38
C LEU A 221 -14.12 9.63 -20.85
N GLU A 222 -12.99 10.21 -21.21
CA GLU A 222 -12.34 10.06 -22.51
C GLU A 222 -11.01 9.33 -22.32
N THR A 223 -10.68 8.46 -23.25
CA THR A 223 -9.44 7.70 -23.26
C THR A 223 -8.50 8.18 -24.37
N GLU A 224 -7.21 7.85 -24.26
CA GLU A 224 -6.13 8.33 -25.15
C GLU A 224 -6.39 8.01 -26.64
N ASN A 225 -7.10 6.94 -26.94
CA ASN A 225 -7.53 6.60 -28.29
C ASN A 225 -8.70 7.46 -28.83
N GLY A 226 -9.15 8.47 -28.08
CA GLY A 226 -10.21 9.42 -28.43
C GLY A 226 -11.64 8.89 -28.24
N LEU A 227 -11.81 7.72 -27.59
CA LEU A 227 -13.15 7.19 -27.32
C LEU A 227 -13.74 7.79 -26.06
N VAL A 228 -15.03 8.10 -26.12
CA VAL A 228 -15.85 8.55 -25.01
C VAL A 228 -16.60 7.38 -24.42
N HIS A 229 -16.49 7.19 -23.11
CA HIS A 229 -17.18 6.17 -22.35
C HIS A 229 -18.14 6.81 -21.36
N HIS A 230 -19.44 6.64 -21.60
CA HIS A 230 -20.47 7.19 -20.72
C HIS A 230 -20.67 6.33 -19.47
N ALA A 231 -20.78 6.98 -18.32
CA ALA A 231 -21.03 6.34 -17.02
C ALA A 231 -21.95 7.24 -16.16
N ASP A 232 -22.74 6.62 -15.28
CA ASP A 232 -23.60 7.35 -14.32
C ASP A 232 -22.78 7.79 -13.10
N SER A 233 -21.68 7.09 -12.80
CA SER A 233 -20.70 7.48 -11.77
C SER A 233 -19.31 7.03 -12.18
N VAL A 234 -18.29 7.79 -11.73
CA VAL A 234 -16.87 7.47 -11.93
C VAL A 234 -16.18 7.29 -10.58
N VAL A 235 -15.48 6.16 -10.42
CA VAL A 235 -14.66 5.83 -9.26
C VAL A 235 -13.20 6.10 -9.58
N ILE A 236 -12.55 6.99 -8.82
CA ILE A 236 -11.15 7.32 -8.95
C ILE A 236 -10.34 6.40 -8.00
N ALA A 237 -9.69 5.39 -8.56
CA ALA A 237 -8.84 4.41 -7.85
C ALA A 237 -7.41 4.33 -8.44
N ALA A 238 -6.96 5.43 -9.07
CA ALA A 238 -5.73 5.50 -9.86
C ALA A 238 -4.44 5.63 -9.01
N GLY A 239 -4.48 5.31 -7.72
CA GLY A 239 -3.31 5.35 -6.83
C GLY A 239 -2.60 6.69 -6.88
N SER A 240 -1.28 6.70 -7.08
CA SER A 240 -0.46 7.92 -7.14
C SER A 240 -0.79 8.86 -8.30
N PHE A 241 -1.64 8.46 -9.24
CA PHE A 241 -2.11 9.29 -10.36
C PHE A 241 -3.48 9.92 -10.12
N SER A 242 -4.12 9.67 -8.98
CA SER A 242 -5.50 10.11 -8.70
C SER A 242 -5.68 11.62 -8.77
N THR A 243 -4.73 12.41 -8.27
CA THR A 243 -4.77 13.87 -8.34
C THR A 243 -4.64 14.39 -9.78
N GLN A 244 -3.91 13.69 -10.66
CA GLN A 244 -3.78 14.05 -12.07
C GLN A 244 -5.07 13.79 -12.86
N ILE A 245 -5.86 12.78 -12.45
CA ILE A 245 -7.20 12.50 -13.01
C ILE A 245 -8.23 13.51 -12.52
N LEU A 246 -8.19 13.84 -11.22
CA LEU A 246 -9.11 14.77 -10.57
C LEU A 246 -8.34 15.68 -9.62
N PRO A 247 -7.94 16.89 -10.06
CA PRO A 247 -7.18 17.85 -9.25
C PRO A 247 -7.87 18.27 -7.94
N ASP A 248 -9.19 18.18 -7.87
CA ASP A 248 -9.98 18.43 -6.66
C ASP A 248 -9.54 17.57 -5.45
N LEU A 249 -8.88 16.45 -5.70
CA LEU A 249 -8.34 15.57 -4.69
C LEU A 249 -7.04 16.09 -4.03
N SER A 250 -6.44 17.18 -4.53
CA SER A 250 -5.09 17.62 -4.15
C SER A 250 -4.91 17.96 -2.66
N TYR A 251 -5.97 18.41 -1.96
CA TYR A 251 -5.90 18.59 -0.51
C TYR A 251 -5.84 17.27 0.25
N HIS A 252 -6.58 16.28 -0.22
CA HIS A 252 -6.76 14.99 0.45
C HIS A 252 -5.67 13.97 0.11
N LEU A 253 -5.04 14.11 -1.03
CA LEU A 253 -4.12 13.13 -1.59
C LEU A 253 -2.83 13.78 -2.08
N GLU A 254 -1.71 13.08 -1.89
CA GLU A 254 -0.42 13.47 -2.42
C GLU A 254 0.39 12.24 -2.84
N SER A 255 1.07 12.34 -3.99
CA SER A 255 1.93 11.26 -4.47
C SER A 255 3.26 11.28 -3.74
N SER A 256 3.70 10.12 -3.28
CA SER A 256 5.04 9.94 -2.72
C SER A 256 5.62 8.59 -3.11
N ALA A 257 6.93 8.42 -2.94
CA ALA A 257 7.61 7.18 -3.23
C ALA A 257 8.45 6.67 -2.06
N GLY A 258 8.44 5.36 -1.83
CA GLY A 258 9.40 4.64 -1.02
C GLY A 258 10.50 4.04 -1.88
N SER A 259 11.68 3.83 -1.30
CA SER A 259 12.81 3.19 -1.99
C SER A 259 12.84 1.70 -1.73
N LEU A 260 13.01 0.92 -2.78
CA LEU A 260 13.15 -0.53 -2.75
C LEU A 260 14.51 -0.93 -3.33
N ALA A 261 15.13 -1.96 -2.74
CA ALA A 261 16.29 -2.64 -3.28
C ALA A 261 16.09 -4.15 -3.16
N THR A 262 16.67 -4.93 -4.07
CA THR A 262 16.63 -6.38 -4.01
C THR A 262 18.04 -6.97 -4.07
N PHE A 263 18.22 -8.10 -3.40
CA PHE A 263 19.34 -9.02 -3.65
C PHE A 263 18.80 -10.28 -4.31
N LYS A 264 19.63 -10.95 -5.07
CA LYS A 264 19.33 -12.23 -5.71
C LYS A 264 20.13 -13.33 -5.02
N ILE A 265 19.44 -14.38 -4.60
CA ILE A 265 20.04 -15.64 -4.14
C ILE A 265 19.85 -16.65 -5.27
N GLU A 266 20.92 -17.28 -5.69
CA GLU A 266 20.82 -18.37 -6.65
C GLU A 266 20.36 -19.66 -5.94
N GLU A 267 19.53 -20.45 -6.61
CA GLU A 267 18.99 -21.70 -6.04
C GLU A 267 20.09 -22.72 -5.67
N SER A 268 21.24 -22.63 -6.35
CA SER A 268 22.43 -23.43 -6.05
C SER A 268 23.09 -23.09 -4.70
N ASP A 269 22.87 -21.88 -4.16
CA ASP A 269 23.26 -21.51 -2.80
C ASP A 269 22.22 -22.00 -1.81
N THR A 270 22.26 -23.29 -1.54
CA THR A 270 21.24 -23.97 -0.72
C THR A 270 21.22 -23.48 0.73
N GLU A 271 22.31 -22.93 1.25
CA GLU A 271 22.37 -22.37 2.60
C GLU A 271 21.56 -21.06 2.69
N LEU A 272 21.86 -20.08 1.86
CA LEU A 272 21.12 -18.81 1.81
C LEU A 272 19.69 -19.01 1.33
N TRP A 273 19.48 -19.89 0.36
CA TRP A 273 18.16 -20.24 -0.14
C TRP A 273 17.23 -20.72 0.97
N ASN A 274 17.71 -21.61 1.83
CA ASN A 274 16.94 -22.12 2.96
C ASN A 274 16.83 -21.10 4.08
N LYS A 275 17.92 -20.35 4.38
CA LYS A 275 17.94 -19.35 5.45
C LYS A 275 16.86 -18.28 5.24
N TYR A 276 16.72 -17.77 4.02
CA TYR A 276 15.80 -16.68 3.68
C TYR A 276 14.44 -17.17 3.19
N SER A 277 14.13 -18.45 3.32
CA SER A 277 12.81 -18.98 2.97
C SER A 277 11.73 -18.47 3.93
N PRO A 278 10.44 -18.34 3.49
CA PRO A 278 9.34 -17.88 4.35
C PRO A 278 9.10 -18.77 5.58
N GLU A 279 9.51 -20.03 5.51
CA GLU A 279 9.38 -20.99 6.62
C GLU A 279 10.37 -20.69 7.76
N ARG A 280 11.54 -20.10 7.43
CA ARG A 280 12.64 -19.86 8.39
C ARG A 280 12.86 -18.39 8.69
N PHE A 281 12.67 -17.51 7.72
CA PHE A 281 12.90 -16.07 7.85
C PHE A 281 11.57 -15.32 7.94
N PRO A 282 11.31 -14.57 9.02
CA PRO A 282 10.12 -13.72 9.11
C PRO A 282 10.31 -12.46 8.26
N ILE A 283 9.24 -11.74 7.99
CA ILE A 283 9.39 -10.32 7.67
C ILE A 283 10.11 -9.67 8.85
N MET A 284 11.07 -8.83 8.59
CA MET A 284 11.71 -8.06 9.65
C MET A 284 11.55 -6.57 9.39
N THR A 285 11.23 -5.82 10.44
CA THR A 285 11.22 -4.36 10.41
C THR A 285 12.11 -3.81 11.50
N TRP A 286 12.84 -2.77 11.19
CA TRP A 286 13.69 -2.07 12.15
C TRP A 286 13.38 -0.57 12.12
N LYS A 287 12.99 -0.05 13.27
CA LYS A 287 12.88 1.39 13.48
C LYS A 287 14.26 1.93 13.84
N SER A 288 14.90 2.57 12.90
CA SER A 288 16.18 3.23 13.17
C SER A 288 15.99 4.44 14.09
N VAL A 289 17.05 4.84 14.78
CA VAL A 289 17.11 6.14 15.48
C VAL A 289 16.88 7.29 14.49
N PRO A 290 16.33 8.42 14.97
CA PRO A 290 16.16 9.63 14.15
C PRO A 290 17.47 9.98 13.42
N ARG A 291 17.37 10.30 12.12
CA ARG A 291 18.55 10.50 11.26
C ARG A 291 18.60 11.88 10.63
N ASP A 292 17.53 12.62 10.71
CA ASP A 292 17.54 14.01 10.25
C ASP A 292 18.00 14.97 11.34
N ILE A 293 18.41 16.15 10.91
CA ILE A 293 18.90 17.21 11.80
C ILE A 293 17.82 17.72 12.76
N SER A 294 16.55 17.47 12.44
CA SER A 294 15.40 17.85 13.28
C SER A 294 15.08 16.80 14.36
N GLY A 295 15.74 15.66 14.36
CA GLY A 295 15.45 14.54 15.25
C GLY A 295 14.14 13.81 14.92
N LYS A 296 13.52 14.05 13.76
CA LYS A 296 12.36 13.30 13.31
C LYS A 296 12.75 11.84 13.05
N ASP A 297 11.91 10.92 13.50
CA ASP A 297 12.03 9.52 13.12
C ASP A 297 11.83 9.40 11.60
N THR A 298 12.89 9.03 10.93
CA THR A 298 12.89 8.84 9.48
C THR A 298 12.19 7.55 9.05
N GLY A 299 11.50 6.87 9.97
CA GLY A 299 10.72 5.69 9.69
C GLY A 299 11.51 4.39 9.75
N SER A 300 10.99 3.33 9.13
CA SER A 300 11.52 2.00 9.23
C SER A 300 12.07 1.48 7.91
N ILE A 301 13.08 0.62 8.04
CA ILE A 301 13.51 -0.28 6.98
C ILE A 301 12.87 -1.64 7.24
N TYR A 302 12.53 -2.36 6.20
CA TYR A 302 12.03 -3.71 6.29
C TYR A 302 12.66 -4.61 5.24
N VAL A 303 12.73 -5.89 5.54
CA VAL A 303 13.10 -6.95 4.61
C VAL A 303 12.03 -8.04 4.62
N LEU A 304 11.77 -8.64 3.47
CA LEU A 304 10.87 -9.76 3.31
C LEU A 304 11.67 -11.04 3.01
N PRO A 305 11.15 -12.23 3.38
CA PRO A 305 11.68 -13.50 2.93
C PRO A 305 11.88 -13.52 1.41
N ARG A 306 12.76 -14.40 0.93
CA ARG A 306 12.97 -14.54 -0.51
C ARG A 306 11.68 -14.94 -1.24
N THR A 307 11.55 -14.46 -2.45
CA THR A 307 10.52 -14.93 -3.38
C THR A 307 10.88 -16.33 -3.93
N PRO A 308 9.97 -17.02 -4.63
CA PRO A 308 10.30 -18.25 -5.35
C PRO A 308 11.46 -18.11 -6.32
N GLU A 309 11.62 -16.91 -6.90
CA GLU A 309 12.72 -16.57 -7.83
C GLU A 309 14.03 -16.21 -7.11
N GLY A 310 14.08 -16.27 -5.78
CA GLY A 310 15.27 -15.97 -4.97
C GLY A 310 15.52 -14.50 -4.67
N LEU A 311 14.53 -13.63 -4.85
CA LEU A 311 14.68 -12.20 -4.58
C LEU A 311 14.41 -11.87 -3.10
N VAL A 312 15.39 -11.31 -2.41
CA VAL A 312 15.25 -10.74 -1.07
C VAL A 312 15.04 -9.24 -1.20
N LYS A 313 13.84 -8.77 -0.87
CA LYS A 313 13.46 -7.37 -1.03
C LYS A 313 13.58 -6.59 0.26
N ILE A 314 14.24 -5.43 0.17
CA ILE A 314 14.40 -4.46 1.25
C ILE A 314 13.68 -3.18 0.86
N GLY A 315 12.88 -2.63 1.78
CA GLY A 315 12.20 -1.36 1.57
C GLY A 315 12.61 -0.33 2.63
N TYR A 316 12.93 0.87 2.19
CA TYR A 316 13.20 2.01 3.03
C TYR A 316 12.07 3.04 2.95
N ARG A 317 11.45 3.33 4.07
CA ARG A 317 10.35 4.29 4.22
C ARG A 317 10.70 5.45 5.17
N GLY A 318 11.97 5.61 5.50
CA GLY A 318 12.44 6.72 6.32
C GLY A 318 12.22 8.07 5.65
N ILE A 319 12.43 8.14 4.34
CA ILE A 319 12.08 9.29 3.52
C ILE A 319 11.03 8.85 2.50
N LYS A 320 9.88 9.54 2.53
CA LYS A 320 8.87 9.46 1.48
C LYS A 320 9.21 10.53 0.45
N TRP A 321 9.71 10.13 -0.69
CA TRP A 321 10.15 11.06 -1.73
C TRP A 321 8.95 11.71 -2.41
N THR A 322 9.04 12.99 -2.67
CA THR A 322 8.10 13.79 -3.46
C THR A 322 8.78 14.27 -4.74
N ASN A 323 8.00 14.52 -5.79
CA ASN A 323 8.46 15.09 -7.06
C ASN A 323 7.56 16.26 -7.44
N PHE A 324 7.93 17.44 -7.00
CA PHE A 324 7.13 18.62 -7.22
C PHE A 324 7.22 19.12 -8.66
N LYS A 325 6.05 19.44 -9.23
CA LYS A 325 5.86 20.04 -10.57
C LYS A 325 4.83 21.15 -10.47
N PRO A 326 4.84 22.14 -11.39
CA PRO A 326 3.78 23.12 -11.46
C PRO A 326 2.40 22.45 -11.51
N ALA A 327 1.50 22.85 -10.63
CA ALA A 327 0.14 22.36 -10.62
C ALA A 327 -0.70 23.03 -11.72
N PRO A 328 -1.72 22.34 -12.29
CA PRO A 328 -2.68 22.98 -13.19
C PRO A 328 -3.35 24.19 -12.52
N HIS A 329 -3.70 25.18 -13.35
CA HIS A 329 -4.44 26.36 -12.87
C HIS A 329 -5.79 25.90 -12.26
N GLY A 330 -6.13 26.47 -11.10
CA GLY A 330 -7.38 26.11 -10.40
C GLY A 330 -7.28 24.88 -9.51
N THR A 331 -6.12 24.24 -9.35
CA THR A 331 -5.90 23.17 -8.37
C THR A 331 -6.19 23.67 -6.96
N PRO A 332 -7.13 23.06 -6.20
CA PRO A 332 -7.60 23.60 -4.92
C PRO A 332 -6.52 23.70 -3.83
N PHE A 333 -5.53 22.80 -3.87
CA PHE A 333 -4.42 22.82 -2.93
C PHE A 333 -3.10 22.60 -3.65
N THR A 334 -2.15 23.50 -3.37
CA THR A 334 -0.77 23.46 -3.87
C THR A 334 0.19 23.91 -2.78
N GLN A 335 1.45 23.51 -2.89
CA GLN A 335 2.56 24.04 -2.10
C GLN A 335 3.41 24.91 -3.04
N ASP A 336 3.41 26.21 -2.84
CA ASP A 336 4.08 27.20 -3.72
C ASP A 336 3.72 27.04 -5.21
N GLY A 337 2.44 26.82 -5.52
CA GLY A 337 1.95 26.59 -6.88
C GLY A 337 2.34 25.24 -7.48
N GLN A 338 2.88 24.33 -6.68
CA GLN A 338 3.34 23.02 -7.11
C GLN A 338 2.60 21.90 -6.36
N TRP A 339 2.60 20.70 -6.95
CA TRP A 339 2.10 19.48 -6.36
C TRP A 339 3.04 18.31 -6.66
N SER A 340 3.01 17.26 -5.84
CA SER A 340 3.83 16.08 -6.08
C SER A 340 3.13 15.11 -7.02
N VAL A 341 3.85 14.66 -8.05
CA VAL A 341 3.41 13.69 -9.04
C VAL A 341 4.46 12.60 -9.22
N PRO A 342 4.10 11.37 -9.64
CA PRO A 342 5.08 10.33 -9.90
C PRO A 342 6.11 10.75 -10.96
N LEU A 343 7.33 10.26 -10.80
CA LEU A 343 8.33 10.34 -11.88
C LEU A 343 7.87 9.50 -13.08
N PRO A 344 8.33 9.78 -14.29
CA PRO A 344 8.23 8.87 -15.42
C PRO A 344 8.84 7.50 -15.12
N ALA A 345 8.30 6.42 -15.69
CA ALA A 345 8.67 5.04 -15.36
C ALA A 345 10.18 4.78 -15.52
N GLU A 346 10.77 5.27 -16.59
CA GLU A 346 12.19 5.12 -16.91
C GLU A 346 13.15 5.76 -15.87
N LYS A 347 12.62 6.62 -15.00
CA LYS A 347 13.38 7.25 -13.90
C LYS A 347 13.17 6.57 -12.54
N CYS A 348 12.32 5.55 -12.49
CA CYS A 348 11.98 4.88 -11.24
C CYS A 348 12.94 3.75 -10.84
N SER A 349 13.88 3.35 -11.72
CA SER A 349 14.89 2.32 -11.42
C SER A 349 16.01 2.81 -10.49
N LEU A 350 16.19 4.12 -10.33
CA LEU A 350 17.21 4.70 -9.48
C LEU A 350 16.59 5.19 -8.16
N ILE A 351 17.24 4.89 -7.05
CA ILE A 351 16.87 5.38 -5.72
C ILE A 351 17.90 6.38 -5.21
N PRO A 352 17.49 7.43 -4.45
CA PRO A 352 18.41 8.44 -3.95
C PRO A 352 19.47 7.91 -2.98
N GLU A 353 20.63 8.56 -2.95
CA GLU A 353 21.77 8.15 -2.10
C GLU A 353 21.43 7.99 -0.61
N PRO A 354 20.63 8.87 0.04
CA PRO A 354 20.26 8.63 1.43
C PRO A 354 19.53 7.30 1.67
N ALA A 355 18.74 6.83 0.69
CA ALA A 355 18.10 5.53 0.77
C ALA A 355 19.11 4.38 0.60
N ILE A 356 20.05 4.51 -0.35
CA ILE A 356 21.14 3.54 -0.55
C ILE A 356 21.96 3.40 0.74
N TYR A 357 22.35 4.52 1.34
CA TYR A 357 23.11 4.54 2.58
C TYR A 357 22.35 3.84 3.73
N ALA A 358 21.07 4.20 3.92
CA ALA A 358 20.25 3.60 4.96
C ALA A 358 20.06 2.09 4.77
N ILE A 359 19.84 1.64 3.54
CA ILE A 359 19.71 0.21 3.22
C ILE A 359 21.03 -0.52 3.46
N LYS A 360 22.17 0.02 3.03
CA LYS A 360 23.49 -0.59 3.28
C LYS A 360 23.81 -0.70 4.78
N GLN A 361 23.48 0.32 5.58
CA GLN A 361 23.62 0.22 7.04
C GLN A 361 22.74 -0.88 7.64
N PHE A 362 21.52 -1.02 7.16
CA PHE A 362 20.64 -2.09 7.59
C PHE A 362 21.21 -3.46 7.21
N VAL A 363 21.72 -3.61 6.00
CA VAL A 363 22.31 -4.85 5.50
C VAL A 363 23.51 -5.25 6.34
N SER A 364 24.45 -4.35 6.63
CA SER A 364 25.64 -4.67 7.42
C SER A 364 25.33 -5.16 8.85
N ILE A 365 24.17 -4.82 9.41
CA ILE A 365 23.77 -5.24 10.76
C ILE A 365 22.93 -6.53 10.71
N PHE A 366 21.96 -6.60 9.80
CA PHE A 366 20.91 -7.61 9.85
C PHE A 366 21.02 -8.69 8.78
N LEU A 367 21.79 -8.44 7.71
CA LEU A 367 21.94 -9.32 6.56
C LEU A 367 23.41 -9.38 6.13
N PRO A 368 24.35 -9.75 7.04
CA PRO A 368 25.80 -9.62 6.81
C PRO A 368 26.29 -10.42 5.58
N GLU A 369 25.57 -11.43 5.13
CA GLU A 369 25.89 -12.21 3.94
C GLU A 369 25.82 -11.39 2.65
N PHE A 370 25.03 -10.30 2.66
CA PHE A 370 24.90 -9.38 1.53
C PHE A 370 25.77 -8.13 1.69
N ASP A 371 26.52 -7.99 2.79
CA ASP A 371 27.36 -6.81 2.99
C ASP A 371 28.42 -6.70 1.89
N GLY A 372 28.51 -5.52 1.29
CA GLY A 372 29.38 -5.29 0.12
C GLY A 372 28.84 -5.84 -1.21
N THR A 373 27.75 -6.62 -1.21
CA THR A 373 27.13 -7.13 -2.45
C THR A 373 26.36 -6.00 -3.17
N PRO A 374 26.51 -5.86 -4.50
CA PRO A 374 25.68 -4.95 -5.28
C PRO A 374 24.19 -5.32 -5.22
N PHE A 375 23.31 -4.32 -5.25
CA PHE A 375 21.89 -4.59 -5.42
C PHE A 375 21.62 -5.23 -6.78
N PHE A 376 20.78 -6.25 -6.81
CA PHE A 376 20.29 -6.85 -8.04
C PHE A 376 19.39 -5.88 -8.81
N SER A 377 18.49 -5.20 -8.09
CA SER A 377 17.66 -4.13 -8.66
C SER A 377 17.30 -3.10 -7.60
N THR A 378 16.95 -1.90 -8.06
CA THR A 378 16.38 -0.83 -7.23
C THR A 378 15.13 -0.25 -7.89
N LYS A 379 14.18 0.25 -7.09
CA LYS A 379 12.93 0.84 -7.60
C LYS A 379 12.37 1.89 -6.65
N LEU A 380 11.90 3.00 -7.20
CA LEU A 380 10.99 3.92 -6.50
C LEU A 380 9.56 3.40 -6.66
N CYS A 381 8.95 3.06 -5.54
CA CYS A 381 7.56 2.62 -5.49
C CYS A 381 6.66 3.81 -5.16
N TRP A 382 5.99 4.35 -6.18
CA TRP A 382 5.03 5.45 -6.03
C TRP A 382 3.70 4.96 -5.49
N TYR A 383 3.17 5.68 -4.49
CA TYR A 383 1.86 5.43 -3.90
C TYR A 383 1.20 6.75 -3.49
N THR A 384 -0.04 6.70 -3.01
CA THR A 384 -0.80 7.87 -2.60
C THR A 384 -0.83 7.94 -1.10
N ASP A 385 -0.32 9.02 -0.52
CA ASP A 385 -0.57 9.37 0.86
C ASP A 385 -1.84 10.22 0.96
N SER A 386 -2.71 9.88 1.91
CA SER A 386 -3.82 10.74 2.29
C SER A 386 -3.34 11.79 3.30
N LEU A 387 -4.20 12.76 3.60
CA LEU A 387 -3.85 13.87 4.50
C LEU A 387 -3.45 13.44 5.93
N ASP A 388 -3.88 12.26 6.38
CA ASP A 388 -3.66 11.71 7.73
C ASP A 388 -3.23 10.24 7.74
N ASN A 389 -2.84 9.71 6.58
CA ASN A 389 -2.52 8.30 6.37
C ASN A 389 -3.71 7.33 6.68
N SER A 390 -4.95 7.80 6.61
CA SER A 390 -6.16 6.96 6.52
C SER A 390 -6.74 7.07 5.11
N PHE A 391 -7.36 6.00 4.59
CA PHE A 391 -7.84 6.01 3.21
C PHE A 391 -8.87 7.13 2.98
N VAL A 392 -9.06 7.48 1.73
CA VAL A 392 -10.14 8.37 1.29
C VAL A 392 -11.05 7.56 0.38
N ILE A 393 -12.22 7.18 0.90
CA ILE A 393 -13.21 6.37 0.20
C ILE A 393 -14.57 7.02 0.45
N ASP A 394 -14.98 7.88 -0.47
CA ASP A 394 -16.21 8.67 -0.35
C ASP A 394 -16.61 9.32 -1.67
N HIS A 395 -17.83 9.83 -1.72
CA HIS A 395 -18.26 10.76 -2.76
C HIS A 395 -17.50 12.09 -2.65
N VAL A 396 -17.14 12.66 -3.81
CA VAL A 396 -16.54 13.99 -3.87
C VAL A 396 -17.69 15.02 -3.83
N PRO A 397 -17.79 15.86 -2.78
CA PRO A 397 -18.98 16.69 -2.54
C PRO A 397 -19.26 17.75 -3.61
N ASP A 398 -18.24 18.15 -4.35
CA ASP A 398 -18.33 19.20 -5.38
C ASP A 398 -19.04 18.73 -6.65
N TYR A 399 -19.27 17.42 -6.78
CA TYR A 399 -19.94 16.83 -7.93
C TYR A 399 -21.37 16.38 -7.59
N ALA A 400 -22.31 16.81 -8.43
CA ALA A 400 -23.73 16.51 -8.28
C ALA A 400 -24.04 15.02 -8.45
N GLU A 401 -25.18 14.62 -7.88
CA GLU A 401 -25.81 13.30 -8.07
C GLU A 401 -24.88 12.12 -7.71
N ARG A 402 -23.91 12.37 -6.82
CA ARG A 402 -22.88 11.35 -6.43
C ARG A 402 -22.12 10.77 -7.62
N SER A 403 -21.90 11.57 -8.65
CA SER A 403 -21.29 11.14 -9.91
C SER A 403 -19.78 10.93 -9.83
N ALA A 404 -19.11 11.49 -8.80
CA ALA A 404 -17.67 11.26 -8.52
C ALA A 404 -17.49 10.55 -7.18
N PHE A 405 -16.73 9.46 -7.18
CA PHE A 405 -16.36 8.72 -5.99
C PHE A 405 -14.84 8.51 -5.97
N VAL A 406 -14.20 8.69 -4.84
CA VAL A 406 -12.78 8.39 -4.67
C VAL A 406 -12.61 7.13 -3.85
N CYS A 407 -11.72 6.22 -4.28
CA CYS A 407 -11.40 4.99 -3.58
C CYS A 407 -9.89 4.77 -3.63
N THR A 408 -9.14 5.46 -2.75
CA THR A 408 -7.67 5.45 -2.76
C THR A 408 -7.08 6.01 -1.46
N GLY A 409 -5.84 6.51 -1.48
CA GLY A 409 -5.15 7.05 -0.31
C GLY A 409 -4.53 5.95 0.55
N GLY A 410 -4.06 4.87 -0.07
CA GLY A 410 -3.57 3.66 0.59
C GLY A 410 -2.39 3.86 1.55
N SER A 411 -1.70 5.01 1.49
CA SER A 411 -0.67 5.47 2.44
C SER A 411 0.37 4.39 2.79
N GLY A 412 0.67 3.53 1.80
CA GLY A 412 1.61 2.41 1.90
C GLY A 412 1.16 1.22 2.76
N HIS A 413 -0.15 1.10 3.07
CA HIS A 413 -0.66 -0.06 3.82
C HIS A 413 -2.00 -0.62 3.29
N GLY A 414 -2.43 -0.20 2.08
CA GLY A 414 -3.71 -0.61 1.49
C GLY A 414 -3.74 -2.03 0.94
N ALA A 415 -2.63 -2.56 0.45
CA ALA A 415 -2.60 -3.80 -0.33
C ALA A 415 -3.21 -5.01 0.39
N LYS A 416 -2.98 -5.13 1.68
CA LYS A 416 -3.50 -6.23 2.51
C LYS A 416 -5.03 -6.33 2.54
N PHE A 417 -5.74 -5.26 2.20
CA PHE A 417 -7.19 -5.18 2.30
C PHE A 417 -7.93 -5.54 1.01
N LEU A 418 -7.22 -5.97 -0.05
CA LEU A 418 -7.82 -6.33 -1.33
C LEU A 418 -9.08 -7.21 -1.21
N PRO A 419 -9.14 -8.26 -0.37
CA PRO A 419 -10.31 -9.13 -0.31
C PRO A 419 -11.59 -8.45 0.19
N ILE A 420 -11.47 -7.45 1.07
CA ILE A 420 -12.61 -6.91 1.83
C ILE A 420 -12.86 -5.44 1.60
N LEU A 421 -11.86 -4.69 1.14
CA LEU A 421 -11.96 -3.23 0.97
C LEU A 421 -13.16 -2.85 0.09
N GLY A 422 -13.38 -3.60 -0.97
CA GLY A 422 -14.47 -3.37 -1.92
C GLY A 422 -15.84 -3.44 -1.30
N GLU A 423 -16.08 -4.35 -0.36
CA GLU A 423 -17.36 -4.49 0.31
C GLU A 423 -17.69 -3.25 1.14
N HIS A 424 -16.73 -2.77 1.94
CA HIS A 424 -16.87 -1.54 2.70
C HIS A 424 -17.02 -0.32 1.78
N ALA A 425 -16.23 -0.25 0.72
CA ALA A 425 -16.25 0.87 -0.24
C ALA A 425 -17.56 0.92 -1.03
N ALA A 426 -18.08 -0.22 -1.46
CA ALA A 426 -19.35 -0.30 -2.20
C ALA A 426 -20.55 0.00 -1.30
N ASP A 427 -20.50 -0.35 0.00
CA ASP A 427 -21.52 0.06 0.96
C ASP A 427 -21.53 1.59 1.14
N ILE A 428 -20.35 2.21 1.25
CA ILE A 428 -20.24 3.67 1.29
C ILE A 428 -20.71 4.31 -0.03
N PHE A 429 -20.35 3.71 -1.18
CA PHE A 429 -20.79 4.19 -2.49
C PHE A 429 -22.32 4.23 -2.62
N GLN A 430 -22.99 3.16 -2.16
CA GLN A 430 -24.46 3.09 -2.23
C GLN A 430 -25.15 3.97 -1.21
N ASN A 431 -24.71 3.93 0.04
CA ASN A 431 -25.45 4.44 1.19
C ASN A 431 -24.93 5.79 1.70
N GLY A 432 -23.68 6.20 1.32
CA GLY A 432 -23.08 7.45 1.78
C GLY A 432 -23.01 7.51 3.32
N ASP A 433 -23.59 8.54 3.92
CA ASP A 433 -23.62 8.72 5.38
C ASP A 433 -24.45 7.66 6.12
N GLN A 434 -25.31 6.93 5.42
CA GLN A 434 -26.10 5.80 5.97
C GLN A 434 -25.40 4.46 5.82
N SER A 435 -24.10 4.45 5.44
CA SER A 435 -23.31 3.24 5.31
C SER A 435 -23.21 2.50 6.64
N SER A 436 -23.35 1.17 6.59
CA SER A 436 -23.16 0.28 7.73
C SER A 436 -21.69 -0.06 8.00
N SER A 437 -20.79 0.32 7.10
CA SER A 437 -19.34 0.09 7.26
C SER A 437 -18.81 0.84 8.47
N PHE A 438 -18.17 0.11 9.40
CA PHE A 438 -17.50 0.73 10.55
C PHE A 438 -16.31 1.61 10.13
N MET A 439 -15.86 1.50 8.88
CA MET A 439 -14.80 2.34 8.31
C MET A 439 -15.31 3.68 7.78
N ARG A 440 -16.66 3.88 7.67
CA ARG A 440 -17.26 5.11 7.12
C ARG A 440 -16.72 6.37 7.76
N GLU A 441 -16.66 6.42 9.09
CA GLU A 441 -16.16 7.57 9.85
C GLU A 441 -14.70 7.92 9.51
N PHE A 442 -13.85 6.90 9.30
CA PHE A 442 -12.42 7.06 9.09
C PHE A 442 -12.05 7.33 7.63
N TRP A 443 -12.90 6.94 6.69
CA TRP A 443 -12.63 7.03 5.25
C TRP A 443 -13.37 8.17 4.55
N ARG A 444 -14.30 8.85 5.26
CA ARG A 444 -15.08 9.94 4.72
C ARG A 444 -14.21 11.07 4.12
N TRP A 445 -14.79 11.87 3.26
CA TRP A 445 -14.23 13.14 2.84
C TRP A 445 -14.01 14.06 4.06
N ARG A 446 -12.80 14.59 4.23
CA ARG A 446 -12.36 15.29 5.47
C ARG A 446 -11.74 16.66 5.16
N PRO A 447 -12.51 17.69 4.74
CA PRO A 447 -11.97 19.01 4.43
C PRO A 447 -11.50 19.76 5.68
N ASP A 448 -11.96 19.35 6.85
CA ASP A 448 -11.73 19.93 8.17
C ASP A 448 -10.47 19.37 8.90
N VAL A 449 -9.86 18.32 8.36
CA VAL A 449 -8.69 17.68 8.98
C VAL A 449 -7.39 18.28 8.45
N THR A 450 -6.51 18.73 9.36
CA THR A 450 -5.20 19.23 9.00
C THR A 450 -4.33 18.14 8.37
N ARG A 451 -3.63 18.49 7.30
CA ARG A 451 -2.64 17.61 6.66
C ARG A 451 -1.52 17.25 7.64
N ARG A 452 -1.30 15.97 7.87
CA ARG A 452 -0.24 15.39 8.72
C ARG A 452 0.22 14.06 8.14
N ASN A 453 0.54 14.06 6.85
CA ASN A 453 0.98 12.87 6.13
C ASN A 453 2.51 12.69 6.14
N GLY A 454 3.25 13.65 6.70
CA GLY A 454 4.70 13.67 6.73
C GLY A 454 5.34 14.19 5.44
N LEU A 455 4.60 14.98 4.65
CA LEU A 455 5.04 15.58 3.38
C LEU A 455 4.89 17.12 3.39
N GLU A 456 4.81 17.72 4.57
CA GLU A 456 4.49 19.14 4.76
C GLU A 456 5.64 20.09 4.39
N GLU A 457 6.87 19.57 4.21
CA GLU A 457 8.04 20.41 3.89
C GLU A 457 7.93 21.10 2.51
N GLY A 458 7.18 20.51 1.57
CA GLY A 458 6.93 21.10 0.27
C GLY A 458 8.12 21.08 -0.71
N PRO A 459 8.04 21.88 -1.80
CA PRO A 459 9.09 21.97 -2.82
C PRO A 459 10.42 22.44 -2.23
N GLY A 460 11.53 21.85 -2.71
CA GLY A 460 12.88 22.17 -2.20
C GLY A 460 13.19 21.62 -0.80
N GLY A 461 12.24 20.98 -0.16
CA GLY A 461 12.43 20.35 1.13
C GLY A 461 13.27 19.06 1.07
N PRO A 462 13.58 18.45 2.24
CA PRO A 462 14.45 17.27 2.31
C PRO A 462 13.87 16.02 1.63
N ARG A 463 12.59 16.04 1.27
CA ARG A 463 11.87 14.94 0.60
C ARG A 463 11.73 15.15 -0.91
N ASP A 464 12.05 16.34 -1.40
CA ASP A 464 11.96 16.64 -2.84
C ASP A 464 13.09 15.93 -3.60
N ILE A 465 12.72 14.98 -4.47
CA ILE A 465 13.67 14.15 -5.20
C ILE A 465 14.51 14.93 -6.22
N SER A 466 14.05 16.12 -6.65
CA SER A 466 14.78 16.98 -7.60
C SER A 466 16.10 17.51 -7.04
N HIS A 467 16.31 17.43 -5.74
CA HIS A 467 17.49 17.90 -5.02
C HIS A 467 18.38 16.75 -4.50
N ARG A 468 18.18 15.51 -4.94
CA ARG A 468 18.84 14.30 -4.42
C ARG A 468 19.51 13.45 -5.49
#